data_b38d2e0835b84e4f909c8635bd773933
#
_entry.id   b38d2e0835b84e4f909c8635bd773933
#
_cell.length_a   1.000
_cell.length_b   1.000
_cell.length_c   1.000
_cell.angle_alpha   90.00
_cell.angle_beta   90.00
_cell.angle_gamma   90.00
#
_symmetry.space_group_name_H-M   'P 1'
#
loop_
_entity.id
_entity.type
_entity.pdbx_description
1 polymer ?
#
loop_
_entity_poly.entity_id
_entity_poly.type
_entity_poly.pdbx_seq_one_letter_code
_entity_poly.pdbx_strand_id
1 'polypeptide(L)'
;MKLRTQILAFGLAGAALAGLVGGIGLFASTRLGGSINDAVLAGAALQSSQKADMMHDAIHGDAQLAYLGTLEDDKARIAEAEKGLKEHAETFNAALDKLQNLPLSAEARQAEDAARPIVKKYIETAERVIKASASDRDSARAALPALQASFADLEEKMAALSDAIGKNGDALNAQAQASVRQVQWAIAAALLLATAAMVAAALWMAGRMARPMAHAVDVADRLAQGDLTAHVAAAGNDETVRLLEAMARMQANFSGIVRGVQGNADQVATASAQIAQGNNDLSQRTEQQASALEETAASMEELGSTVRQNADNAKQANQLARSASSVAIEGGDVVAQVVETM
;
A
#
# COMPACT_ATOMS: atom_id res chain seq x y z
N MET A 1 14.91 33.10 18.81
CA MET A 1 13.59 32.72 18.19
C MET A 1 12.59 32.47 19.30
N LYS A 2 11.38 32.99 19.16
CA LYS A 2 10.30 32.81 20.14
C LYS A 2 9.89 31.32 20.23
N LEU A 3 9.59 30.86 21.44
CA LEU A 3 9.13 29.48 21.71
C LEU A 3 7.95 29.10 20.84
N ARG A 4 6.97 30.00 20.69
CA ARG A 4 5.80 29.83 19.82
C ARG A 4 6.19 29.50 18.36
N THR A 5 7.20 30.19 17.84
CA THR A 5 7.67 29.97 16.46
C THR A 5 8.37 28.61 16.30
N GLN A 6 9.09 28.17 17.32
CA GLN A 6 9.75 26.85 17.31
C GLN A 6 8.72 25.70 17.36
N ILE A 7 7.71 25.83 18.21
CA ILE A 7 6.62 24.85 18.32
C ILE A 7 5.82 24.79 17.02
N LEU A 8 5.49 25.95 16.43
CA LEU A 8 4.79 25.99 15.14
C LEU A 8 5.62 25.38 14.00
N ALA A 9 6.92 25.69 13.95
CA ALA A 9 7.82 25.11 12.95
C ALA A 9 7.92 23.58 13.08
N PHE A 10 7.96 23.08 14.32
CA PHE A 10 7.97 21.64 14.60
C PHE A 10 6.64 20.97 14.17
N GLY A 11 5.50 21.59 14.48
CA GLY A 11 4.18 21.12 14.04
C GLY A 11 4.04 21.11 12.52
N LEU A 12 4.50 22.18 11.86
CA LEU A 12 4.48 22.26 10.39
C LEU A 12 5.42 21.23 9.74
N ALA A 13 6.60 21.01 10.32
CA ALA A 13 7.52 19.96 9.85
C ALA A 13 6.89 18.55 9.98
N GLY A 14 6.22 18.29 11.11
CA GLY A 14 5.47 17.04 11.30
C GLY A 14 4.34 16.87 10.30
N ALA A 15 3.56 17.91 10.04
CA ALA A 15 2.51 17.90 9.04
C ALA A 15 3.05 17.68 7.61
N ALA A 16 4.18 18.32 7.27
CA ALA A 16 4.84 18.13 5.99
C ALA A 16 5.36 16.70 5.81
N LEU A 17 5.96 16.10 6.85
CA LEU A 17 6.40 14.71 6.83
C LEU A 17 5.22 13.74 6.68
N ALA A 18 4.13 13.98 7.41
CA ALA A 18 2.90 13.19 7.27
C ALA A 18 2.30 13.31 5.86
N GLY A 19 2.28 14.50 5.28
CA GLY A 19 1.86 14.75 3.90
C GLY A 19 2.74 14.04 2.88
N LEU A 20 4.05 14.00 3.08
CA LEU A 20 5.00 13.27 2.25
C LEU A 20 4.75 11.77 2.28
N VAL A 21 4.61 11.19 3.47
CA VAL A 21 4.31 9.75 3.65
C VAL A 21 2.94 9.41 3.05
N GLY A 22 1.92 10.27 3.26
CA GLY A 22 0.60 10.12 2.65
C GLY A 22 0.65 10.19 1.12
N GLY A 23 1.44 11.12 0.56
CA GLY A 23 1.66 11.25 -0.88
C GLY A 23 2.33 10.00 -1.50
N ILE A 24 3.34 9.45 -0.82
CA ILE A 24 3.96 8.18 -1.22
C ILE A 24 2.92 7.05 -1.21
N GLY A 25 2.08 6.98 -0.17
CA GLY A 25 1.01 5.98 -0.07
C GLY A 25 -0.02 6.08 -1.19
N LEU A 26 -0.45 7.28 -1.55
CA LEU A 26 -1.37 7.52 -2.67
C LEU A 26 -0.76 7.13 -4.02
N PHE A 27 0.48 7.55 -4.27
CA PHE A 27 1.21 7.16 -5.48
C PHE A 27 1.38 5.63 -5.58
N ALA A 28 1.71 5.00 -4.48
CA ALA A 28 1.82 3.55 -4.36
C ALA A 28 0.49 2.84 -4.66
N SER A 29 -0.62 3.36 -4.13
CA SER A 29 -1.97 2.83 -4.36
C SER A 29 -2.37 2.89 -5.84
N THR A 30 -2.10 4.00 -6.53
CA THR A 30 -2.42 4.13 -7.96
C THR A 30 -1.58 3.17 -8.82
N ARG A 31 -0.30 2.99 -8.49
CA ARG A 31 0.58 2.05 -9.19
C ARG A 31 0.17 0.60 -8.98
N LEU A 32 -0.24 0.26 -7.77
CA LEU A 32 -0.75 -1.07 -7.43
C LEU A 32 -2.07 -1.37 -8.14
N GLY A 33 -2.96 -0.36 -8.25
CA GLY A 33 -4.20 -0.46 -9.02
C GLY A 33 -3.96 -0.80 -10.49
N GLY A 34 -2.95 -0.21 -11.12
CA GLY A 34 -2.51 -0.57 -12.48
C GLY A 34 -2.08 -2.03 -12.58
N SER A 35 -1.21 -2.49 -11.67
CA SER A 35 -0.74 -3.89 -11.67
C SER A 35 -1.87 -4.90 -11.44
N ILE A 36 -2.87 -4.57 -10.64
CA ILE A 36 -4.05 -5.42 -10.44
C ILE A 36 -4.87 -5.51 -11.74
N ASN A 37 -5.08 -4.38 -12.42
CA ASN A 37 -5.79 -4.36 -13.69
C ASN A 37 -5.08 -5.22 -14.76
N ASP A 38 -3.76 -5.11 -14.85
CA ASP A 38 -2.94 -5.93 -15.78
C ASP A 38 -3.08 -7.44 -15.47
N ALA A 39 -3.08 -7.81 -14.19
CA ALA A 39 -3.29 -9.19 -13.76
C ALA A 39 -4.70 -9.70 -14.12
N VAL A 40 -5.73 -8.87 -13.98
CA VAL A 40 -7.11 -9.20 -14.37
C VAL A 40 -7.20 -9.42 -15.88
N LEU A 41 -6.56 -8.55 -16.67
CA LEU A 41 -6.54 -8.70 -18.14
C LEU A 41 -5.76 -9.94 -18.59
N ALA A 42 -4.66 -10.26 -17.93
CA ALA A 42 -3.92 -11.50 -18.17
C ALA A 42 -4.76 -12.75 -17.82
N GLY A 43 -5.50 -12.71 -16.71
CA GLY A 43 -6.45 -13.77 -16.35
C GLY A 43 -7.56 -13.95 -17.38
N ALA A 44 -8.09 -12.86 -17.94
CA ALA A 44 -9.08 -12.89 -19.01
C ALA A 44 -8.52 -13.49 -20.32
N ALA A 45 -7.24 -13.21 -20.64
CA ALA A 45 -6.57 -13.79 -21.78
C ALA A 45 -6.39 -15.30 -21.60
N LEU A 46 -5.93 -15.74 -20.43
CA LEU A 46 -5.79 -17.16 -20.10
C LEU A 46 -7.12 -17.89 -20.19
N GLN A 47 -8.18 -17.34 -19.61
CA GLN A 47 -9.53 -17.92 -19.68
C GLN A 47 -10.03 -18.06 -21.13
N SER A 48 -9.76 -17.05 -21.97
CA SER A 48 -10.19 -17.09 -23.37
C SER A 48 -9.38 -18.11 -24.18
N SER A 49 -8.07 -18.23 -23.91
CA SER A 49 -7.22 -19.26 -24.52
C SER A 49 -7.67 -20.67 -24.13
N GLN A 50 -7.93 -20.92 -22.85
CA GLN A 50 -8.46 -22.21 -22.38
C GLN A 50 -9.82 -22.55 -22.97
N LYS A 51 -10.69 -21.54 -23.13
CA LYS A 51 -11.98 -21.74 -23.76
C LYS A 51 -11.85 -22.09 -25.24
N ALA A 52 -10.91 -21.45 -25.95
CA ALA A 52 -10.61 -21.80 -27.34
C ALA A 52 -10.07 -23.23 -27.45
N ASP A 53 -9.17 -23.61 -26.55
CA ASP A 53 -8.63 -24.98 -26.50
C ASP A 53 -9.71 -26.05 -26.23
N MET A 54 -10.61 -25.81 -25.29
CA MET A 54 -11.78 -26.69 -25.08
C MET A 54 -12.65 -26.84 -26.32
N MET A 55 -12.79 -25.78 -27.12
CA MET A 55 -13.59 -25.85 -28.35
C MET A 55 -12.87 -26.62 -29.46
N HIS A 56 -11.54 -26.62 -29.47
CA HIS A 56 -10.73 -27.47 -30.31
C HIS A 56 -11.10 -28.97 -30.13
N ASP A 57 -11.12 -29.45 -28.89
CA ASP A 57 -11.49 -30.82 -28.54
C ASP A 57 -12.98 -31.11 -28.82
N ALA A 58 -13.86 -30.15 -28.50
CA ALA A 58 -15.30 -30.32 -28.74
C ALA A 58 -15.62 -30.49 -30.21
N ILE A 59 -15.02 -29.71 -31.10
CA ILE A 59 -15.19 -29.83 -32.57
C ILE A 59 -14.65 -31.17 -33.06
N HIS A 60 -13.57 -31.68 -32.51
CA HIS A 60 -13.07 -33.01 -32.82
C HIS A 60 -14.05 -34.08 -32.41
N GLY A 61 -14.65 -33.97 -31.23
CA GLY A 61 -15.70 -34.84 -30.74
C GLY A 61 -16.94 -34.84 -31.63
N ASP A 62 -17.37 -33.66 -32.10
CA ASP A 62 -18.51 -33.55 -33.04
C ASP A 62 -18.24 -34.27 -34.34
N ALA A 63 -17.06 -34.08 -34.92
CA ALA A 63 -16.70 -34.78 -36.16
C ALA A 63 -16.64 -36.31 -35.98
N GLN A 64 -16.14 -36.80 -34.84
CA GLN A 64 -16.15 -38.22 -34.48
C GLN A 64 -17.57 -38.73 -34.24
N LEU A 65 -18.45 -37.94 -33.57
CA LEU A 65 -19.82 -38.27 -33.31
C LEU A 65 -20.59 -38.47 -34.64
N ALA A 66 -20.37 -37.56 -35.61
CA ALA A 66 -20.97 -37.69 -36.94
C ALA A 66 -20.52 -38.99 -37.65
N TYR A 67 -19.21 -39.28 -37.57
CA TYR A 67 -18.68 -40.52 -38.17
C TYR A 67 -19.28 -41.77 -37.51
N LEU A 68 -19.41 -41.80 -36.18
CA LEU A 68 -20.11 -42.90 -35.49
C LEU A 68 -21.56 -43.01 -35.89
N GLY A 69 -22.28 -41.91 -36.06
CA GLY A 69 -23.65 -41.89 -36.58
C GLY A 69 -23.76 -42.53 -37.96
N THR A 70 -22.77 -42.33 -38.84
CA THR A 70 -22.70 -42.97 -40.14
C THR A 70 -22.48 -44.50 -40.03
N LEU A 71 -21.68 -44.95 -39.09
CA LEU A 71 -21.42 -46.37 -38.86
C LEU A 71 -22.67 -47.11 -38.33
N GLU A 72 -23.50 -46.44 -37.57
CA GLU A 72 -24.70 -46.96 -36.90
C GLU A 72 -25.99 -46.65 -37.69
N ASP A 73 -25.91 -45.97 -38.85
CA ASP A 73 -27.06 -45.47 -39.65
C ASP A 73 -27.97 -44.51 -38.81
N ASP A 74 -27.38 -43.76 -37.84
CA ASP A 74 -28.08 -42.85 -36.93
C ASP A 74 -28.02 -41.42 -37.44
N LYS A 75 -29.01 -41.00 -38.21
CA LYS A 75 -29.12 -39.63 -38.75
C LYS A 75 -29.33 -38.56 -37.67
N ALA A 76 -29.93 -38.91 -36.53
CA ALA A 76 -30.16 -37.97 -35.44
C ALA A 76 -28.82 -37.58 -34.82
N ARG A 77 -27.91 -38.52 -34.64
CA ARG A 77 -26.56 -38.31 -34.12
C ARG A 77 -25.71 -37.42 -35.05
N ILE A 78 -25.86 -37.63 -36.38
CA ILE A 78 -25.19 -36.77 -37.37
C ILE A 78 -25.70 -35.33 -37.29
N ALA A 79 -27.02 -35.13 -37.14
CA ALA A 79 -27.63 -33.81 -37.00
C ALA A 79 -27.22 -33.13 -35.68
N GLU A 80 -27.08 -33.89 -34.59
CA GLU A 80 -26.56 -33.41 -33.31
C GLU A 80 -25.12 -32.93 -33.47
N ALA A 81 -24.26 -33.68 -34.13
CA ALA A 81 -22.89 -33.32 -34.41
C ALA A 81 -22.77 -32.03 -35.28
N GLU A 82 -23.62 -31.87 -36.27
CA GLU A 82 -23.67 -30.65 -37.09
C GLU A 82 -24.05 -29.44 -36.28
N LYS A 83 -25.04 -29.56 -35.38
CA LYS A 83 -25.43 -28.51 -34.46
C LYS A 83 -24.29 -28.20 -33.48
N GLY A 84 -23.66 -29.21 -32.88
CA GLY A 84 -22.53 -29.08 -31.97
C GLY A 84 -21.38 -28.33 -32.63
N LEU A 85 -20.96 -28.75 -33.82
CA LEU A 85 -19.90 -28.06 -34.58
C LEU A 85 -20.19 -26.58 -34.75
N LYS A 86 -21.41 -26.19 -35.11
CA LYS A 86 -21.78 -24.79 -35.28
C LYS A 86 -21.63 -24.00 -33.97
N GLU A 87 -22.17 -24.51 -32.87
CA GLU A 87 -22.11 -23.87 -31.55
C GLU A 87 -20.67 -23.76 -31.02
N HIS A 88 -19.88 -24.83 -31.20
CA HIS A 88 -18.49 -24.88 -30.78
C HIS A 88 -17.60 -23.96 -31.63
N ALA A 89 -17.82 -23.93 -32.96
CA ALA A 89 -17.08 -23.02 -33.85
C ALA A 89 -17.39 -21.55 -33.58
N GLU A 90 -18.66 -21.19 -33.34
CA GLU A 90 -19.04 -19.84 -32.93
C GLU A 90 -18.35 -19.46 -31.61
N THR A 91 -18.35 -20.36 -30.63
CA THR A 91 -17.70 -20.13 -29.31
C THR A 91 -16.18 -20.01 -29.43
N PHE A 92 -15.57 -20.83 -30.30
CA PHE A 92 -14.14 -20.78 -30.59
C PHE A 92 -13.75 -19.42 -31.16
N ASN A 93 -14.43 -18.98 -32.21
CA ASN A 93 -14.17 -17.68 -32.84
C ASN A 93 -14.38 -16.54 -31.85
N ALA A 94 -15.45 -16.56 -31.06
CA ALA A 94 -15.71 -15.56 -30.03
C ALA A 94 -14.59 -15.51 -28.94
N ALA A 95 -14.01 -16.64 -28.57
CA ALA A 95 -12.90 -16.73 -27.66
C ALA A 95 -11.63 -16.09 -28.25
N LEU A 96 -11.33 -16.34 -29.53
CA LEU A 96 -10.20 -15.69 -30.23
C LEU A 96 -10.45 -14.19 -30.46
N ASP A 97 -11.67 -13.77 -30.77
CA ASP A 97 -12.02 -12.36 -30.93
C ASP A 97 -11.88 -11.60 -29.60
N LYS A 98 -12.20 -12.26 -28.48
CA LYS A 98 -11.95 -11.69 -27.16
C LYS A 98 -10.45 -11.53 -26.89
N LEU A 99 -9.62 -12.51 -27.27
CA LEU A 99 -8.17 -12.42 -27.17
C LEU A 99 -7.62 -11.26 -27.99
N GLN A 100 -8.12 -11.04 -29.19
CA GLN A 100 -7.70 -9.94 -30.07
C GLN A 100 -7.89 -8.56 -29.43
N ASN A 101 -8.92 -8.40 -28.60
CA ASN A 101 -9.23 -7.14 -27.92
C ASN A 101 -8.49 -6.97 -26.58
N LEU A 102 -7.74 -7.97 -26.12
CA LEU A 102 -6.95 -7.89 -24.91
C LEU A 102 -5.51 -7.39 -25.19
N PRO A 103 -4.87 -6.73 -24.22
CA PRO A 103 -3.48 -6.28 -24.33
C PRO A 103 -2.53 -7.48 -24.19
N LEU A 104 -2.34 -8.23 -25.25
CA LEU A 104 -1.41 -9.35 -25.30
C LEU A 104 0.04 -8.87 -25.50
N SER A 105 1.00 -9.68 -25.03
CA SER A 105 2.40 -9.49 -25.41
C SER A 105 2.59 -9.66 -26.91
N ALA A 106 3.69 -9.15 -27.47
CA ALA A 106 4.00 -9.32 -28.89
C ALA A 106 4.08 -10.78 -29.29
N GLU A 107 4.64 -11.65 -28.42
CA GLU A 107 4.75 -13.09 -28.63
C GLU A 107 3.36 -13.76 -28.65
N ALA A 108 2.49 -13.41 -27.67
CA ALA A 108 1.13 -13.96 -27.63
C ALA A 108 0.28 -13.45 -28.80
N ARG A 109 0.47 -12.21 -29.23
CA ARG A 109 -0.18 -11.66 -30.43
C ARG A 109 0.23 -12.39 -31.69
N GLN A 110 1.52 -12.64 -31.87
CA GLN A 110 2.03 -13.39 -33.01
C GLN A 110 1.51 -14.84 -33.02
N ALA A 111 1.45 -15.47 -31.85
CA ALA A 111 0.88 -16.83 -31.74
C ALA A 111 -0.62 -16.85 -32.06
N GLU A 112 -1.38 -15.86 -31.62
CA GLU A 112 -2.80 -15.70 -31.94
C GLU A 112 -3.03 -15.52 -33.45
N ASP A 113 -2.27 -14.62 -34.07
CA ASP A 113 -2.33 -14.37 -35.52
C ASP A 113 -1.99 -15.63 -36.32
N ALA A 114 -1.06 -16.44 -35.84
CA ALA A 114 -0.68 -17.71 -36.47
C ALA A 114 -1.76 -18.80 -36.28
N ALA A 115 -2.47 -18.82 -35.16
CA ALA A 115 -3.51 -19.80 -34.88
C ALA A 115 -4.80 -19.57 -35.69
N ARG A 116 -5.22 -18.33 -35.92
CA ARG A 116 -6.48 -17.99 -36.60
C ARG A 116 -6.70 -18.66 -37.94
N PRO A 117 -5.76 -18.62 -38.90
CA PRO A 117 -5.97 -19.31 -40.18
C PRO A 117 -6.05 -20.83 -40.02
N ILE A 118 -5.34 -21.40 -39.04
CA ILE A 118 -5.35 -22.83 -38.76
C ILE A 118 -6.70 -23.25 -38.15
N VAL A 119 -7.25 -22.45 -37.21
CA VAL A 119 -8.61 -22.64 -36.65
C VAL A 119 -9.65 -22.69 -37.79
N LYS A 120 -9.62 -21.72 -38.70
CA LYS A 120 -10.54 -21.68 -39.82
C LYS A 120 -10.42 -22.93 -40.67
N LYS A 121 -9.21 -23.32 -41.04
CA LYS A 121 -8.95 -24.56 -41.81
C LYS A 121 -9.44 -25.81 -41.09
N TYR A 122 -9.25 -25.87 -39.79
CA TYR A 122 -9.69 -26.98 -38.95
C TYR A 122 -11.22 -27.10 -38.93
N ILE A 123 -11.93 -25.99 -38.67
CA ILE A 123 -13.40 -25.97 -38.70
C ILE A 123 -13.92 -26.42 -40.07
N GLU A 124 -13.37 -25.89 -41.18
CA GLU A 124 -13.74 -26.30 -42.55
C GLU A 124 -13.47 -27.80 -42.80
N THR A 125 -12.46 -28.36 -42.15
CA THR A 125 -12.13 -29.79 -42.28
C THR A 125 -13.10 -30.64 -41.46
N ALA A 126 -13.48 -30.21 -40.25
CA ALA A 126 -14.52 -30.87 -39.45
C ALA A 126 -15.89 -30.84 -40.18
N GLU A 127 -16.26 -29.69 -40.76
CA GLU A 127 -17.47 -29.59 -41.59
C GLU A 127 -17.49 -30.60 -42.76
N ARG A 128 -16.34 -30.79 -43.42
CA ARG A 128 -16.24 -31.79 -44.51
C ARG A 128 -16.46 -33.19 -44.00
N VAL A 129 -15.93 -33.56 -42.82
CA VAL A 129 -16.17 -34.86 -42.20
C VAL A 129 -17.66 -35.06 -41.92
N ILE A 130 -18.32 -34.08 -41.31
CA ILE A 130 -19.75 -34.17 -40.97
C ILE A 130 -20.62 -34.26 -42.23
N LYS A 131 -20.35 -33.44 -43.25
CA LYS A 131 -21.05 -33.51 -44.55
C LYS A 131 -20.85 -34.86 -45.26
N ALA A 132 -19.61 -35.38 -45.24
CA ALA A 132 -19.31 -36.69 -45.78
C ALA A 132 -20.04 -37.80 -45.00
N SER A 133 -20.12 -37.67 -43.67
CA SER A 133 -20.85 -38.59 -42.79
C SER A 133 -22.35 -38.63 -43.09
N ALA A 134 -22.94 -37.54 -43.54
CA ALA A 134 -24.34 -37.51 -44.00
C ALA A 134 -24.55 -38.12 -45.35
N SER A 135 -23.53 -38.32 -46.17
CA SER A 135 -23.60 -38.86 -47.52
C SER A 135 -23.41 -40.37 -47.52
N ASP A 136 -22.24 -40.86 -47.18
CA ASP A 136 -21.90 -42.28 -47.15
C ASP A 136 -20.65 -42.55 -46.26
N ARG A 137 -20.48 -43.87 -45.94
CA ARG A 137 -19.43 -44.32 -45.02
C ARG A 137 -18.00 -44.17 -45.59
N ASP A 138 -17.85 -44.41 -46.88
CA ASP A 138 -16.53 -44.42 -47.51
C ASP A 138 -16.01 -42.97 -47.64
N SER A 139 -16.86 -42.04 -48.04
CA SER A 139 -16.58 -40.62 -48.08
C SER A 139 -16.23 -40.08 -46.69
N ALA A 140 -16.98 -40.46 -45.66
CA ALA A 140 -16.69 -40.07 -44.27
C ALA A 140 -15.33 -40.59 -43.82
N ARG A 141 -15.05 -41.88 -44.07
CA ARG A 141 -13.76 -42.52 -43.75
C ARG A 141 -12.58 -41.83 -44.46
N ALA A 142 -12.75 -41.46 -45.71
CA ALA A 142 -11.72 -40.80 -46.51
C ALA A 142 -11.40 -39.39 -46.01
N ALA A 143 -12.33 -38.71 -45.33
CA ALA A 143 -12.13 -37.36 -44.80
C ALA A 143 -11.40 -37.36 -43.45
N LEU A 144 -11.40 -38.45 -42.68
CA LEU A 144 -10.80 -38.50 -41.31
C LEU A 144 -9.30 -38.19 -41.27
N PRO A 145 -8.42 -38.67 -42.18
CA PRO A 145 -6.99 -38.34 -42.12
C PRO A 145 -6.72 -36.85 -42.23
N ALA A 146 -7.50 -36.12 -43.03
CA ALA A 146 -7.37 -34.67 -43.15
C ALA A 146 -7.78 -33.94 -41.87
N LEU A 147 -8.83 -34.43 -41.18
CA LEU A 147 -9.21 -33.92 -39.86
C LEU A 147 -8.10 -34.13 -38.84
N GLN A 148 -7.55 -35.35 -38.80
CA GLN A 148 -6.51 -35.70 -37.84
C GLN A 148 -5.22 -34.85 -38.05
N ALA A 149 -4.84 -34.62 -39.31
CA ALA A 149 -3.73 -33.75 -39.63
C ALA A 149 -3.98 -32.27 -39.24
N SER A 150 -5.21 -31.77 -39.51
CA SER A 150 -5.55 -30.39 -39.12
C SER A 150 -5.76 -30.24 -37.62
N PHE A 151 -6.18 -31.28 -36.92
CA PHE A 151 -6.25 -31.34 -35.45
C PHE A 151 -4.84 -31.18 -34.85
N ALA A 152 -3.87 -31.99 -35.30
CA ALA A 152 -2.49 -31.93 -34.78
C ALA A 152 -1.81 -30.60 -35.10
N ASP A 153 -2.05 -30.01 -36.29
CA ASP A 153 -1.53 -28.68 -36.65
C ASP A 153 -2.11 -27.59 -35.75
N LEU A 154 -3.41 -27.68 -35.46
CA LEU A 154 -4.06 -26.74 -34.55
C LEU A 154 -3.62 -26.92 -33.10
N GLU A 155 -3.49 -28.15 -32.62
CA GLU A 155 -3.00 -28.45 -31.26
C GLU A 155 -1.63 -27.79 -31.01
N GLU A 156 -0.68 -27.89 -31.98
CA GLU A 156 0.62 -27.24 -31.92
C GLU A 156 0.48 -25.72 -31.78
N LYS A 157 -0.39 -25.09 -32.56
CA LYS A 157 -0.58 -23.62 -32.51
C LYS A 157 -1.31 -23.17 -31.26
N MET A 158 -2.28 -23.94 -30.80
CA MET A 158 -2.98 -23.64 -29.53
C MET A 158 -2.07 -23.81 -28.32
N ALA A 159 -1.21 -24.84 -28.33
CA ALA A 159 -0.21 -25.00 -27.29
C ALA A 159 0.78 -23.81 -27.26
N ALA A 160 1.26 -23.38 -28.44
CA ALA A 160 2.14 -22.20 -28.54
C ALA A 160 1.46 -20.90 -28.06
N LEU A 161 0.17 -20.71 -28.39
CA LEU A 161 -0.62 -19.58 -27.93
C LEU A 161 -0.81 -19.61 -26.40
N SER A 162 -1.17 -20.76 -25.86
CA SER A 162 -1.37 -20.95 -24.43
C SER A 162 -0.07 -20.72 -23.66
N ASP A 163 1.06 -21.22 -24.13
CA ASP A 163 2.39 -21.02 -23.55
C ASP A 163 2.80 -19.53 -23.55
N ALA A 164 2.59 -18.85 -24.68
CA ALA A 164 2.89 -17.42 -24.79
C ALA A 164 2.02 -16.56 -23.84
N ILE A 165 0.73 -16.89 -23.68
CA ILE A 165 -0.19 -16.23 -22.74
C ILE A 165 0.22 -16.56 -21.30
N GLY A 166 0.55 -17.80 -21.01
CA GLY A 166 1.02 -18.24 -19.70
C GLY A 166 2.28 -17.49 -19.27
N LYS A 167 3.30 -17.45 -20.12
CA LYS A 167 4.54 -16.70 -19.87
C LYS A 167 4.28 -15.21 -19.64
N ASN A 168 3.37 -14.60 -20.40
CA ASN A 168 2.97 -13.22 -20.20
C ASN A 168 2.31 -13.02 -18.83
N GLY A 169 1.42 -13.92 -18.43
CA GLY A 169 0.78 -13.91 -17.11
C GLY A 169 1.77 -14.03 -15.97
N ASP A 170 2.73 -14.95 -16.08
CA ASP A 170 3.80 -15.14 -15.11
C ASP A 170 4.70 -13.90 -14.99
N ALA A 171 5.07 -13.29 -16.12
CA ALA A 171 5.85 -12.06 -16.14
C ALA A 171 5.12 -10.90 -15.47
N LEU A 172 3.83 -10.70 -15.76
CA LEU A 172 3.01 -9.67 -15.13
C LEU A 172 2.84 -9.93 -13.62
N ASN A 173 2.65 -11.17 -13.21
CA ASN A 173 2.56 -11.54 -11.79
C ASN A 173 3.90 -11.27 -11.06
N ALA A 174 5.02 -11.66 -11.65
CA ALA A 174 6.34 -11.37 -11.11
C ALA A 174 6.59 -9.85 -10.98
N GLN A 175 6.21 -9.08 -11.99
CA GLN A 175 6.31 -7.62 -11.98
C GLN A 175 5.40 -6.99 -10.91
N ALA A 176 4.16 -7.49 -10.76
CA ALA A 176 3.25 -7.04 -9.72
C ALA A 176 3.81 -7.31 -8.32
N GLN A 177 4.32 -8.53 -8.07
CA GLN A 177 4.96 -8.87 -6.80
C GLN A 177 6.21 -8.02 -6.51
N ALA A 178 7.02 -7.73 -7.52
CA ALA A 178 8.17 -6.84 -7.38
C ALA A 178 7.72 -5.41 -7.03
N SER A 179 6.68 -4.91 -7.68
CA SER A 179 6.09 -3.59 -7.41
C SER A 179 5.54 -3.51 -5.99
N VAL A 180 4.82 -4.54 -5.52
CA VAL A 180 4.32 -4.62 -4.13
C VAL A 180 5.48 -4.54 -3.13
N ARG A 181 6.52 -5.35 -3.33
CA ARG A 181 7.71 -5.34 -2.45
C ARG A 181 8.41 -3.98 -2.45
N GLN A 182 8.59 -3.38 -3.63
CA GLN A 182 9.20 -2.05 -3.75
C GLN A 182 8.39 -0.99 -2.99
N VAL A 183 7.07 -1.01 -3.12
CA VAL A 183 6.16 -0.10 -2.41
C VAL A 183 6.23 -0.33 -0.89
N GLN A 184 6.22 -1.58 -0.43
CA GLN A 184 6.33 -1.91 0.99
C GLN A 184 7.63 -1.38 1.60
N TRP A 185 8.75 -1.59 0.91
CA TRP A 185 10.04 -1.07 1.37
C TRP A 185 10.11 0.46 1.33
N ALA A 186 9.54 1.09 0.30
CA ALA A 186 9.50 2.55 0.21
C ALA A 186 8.68 3.17 1.36
N ILE A 187 7.51 2.60 1.67
CA ILE A 187 6.67 3.05 2.80
C ILE A 187 7.38 2.80 4.13
N ALA A 188 7.96 1.62 4.32
CA ALA A 188 8.69 1.30 5.56
C ALA A 188 9.88 2.24 5.78
N ALA A 189 10.67 2.50 4.73
CA ALA A 189 11.79 3.44 4.78
C ALA A 189 11.33 4.87 5.06
N ALA A 190 10.26 5.33 4.39
CA ALA A 190 9.70 6.66 4.62
C ALA A 190 9.19 6.85 6.05
N LEU A 191 8.51 5.85 6.61
CA LEU A 191 8.02 5.84 8.00
C LEU A 191 9.19 5.86 8.99
N LEU A 192 10.21 5.03 8.78
CA LEU A 192 11.39 5.00 9.63
C LEU A 192 12.14 6.34 9.61
N LEU A 193 12.35 6.92 8.44
CA LEU A 193 13.03 8.21 8.28
C LEU A 193 12.19 9.34 8.91
N ALA A 194 10.89 9.37 8.69
CA ALA A 194 10.01 10.36 9.29
C ALA A 194 10.00 10.25 10.82
N THR A 195 9.91 9.02 11.35
CA THR A 195 9.95 8.78 12.80
C THR A 195 11.31 9.18 13.39
N ALA A 196 12.42 8.79 12.76
CA ALA A 196 13.76 9.15 13.21
C ALA A 196 13.97 10.68 13.19
N ALA A 197 13.53 11.36 12.13
CA ALA A 197 13.59 12.81 12.03
C ALA A 197 12.76 13.50 13.11
N MET A 198 11.54 13.01 13.39
CA MET A 198 10.69 13.55 14.45
C MET A 198 11.27 13.33 15.84
N VAL A 199 11.82 12.14 16.11
CA VAL A 199 12.51 11.85 17.39
C VAL A 199 13.75 12.73 17.56
N ALA A 200 14.57 12.84 16.52
CA ALA A 200 15.77 13.72 16.57
C ALA A 200 15.38 15.18 16.79
N ALA A 201 14.36 15.68 16.10
CA ALA A 201 13.85 17.05 16.29
C ALA A 201 13.26 17.26 17.69
N ALA A 202 12.52 16.27 18.22
CA ALA A 202 11.97 16.32 19.58
C ALA A 202 13.08 16.34 20.64
N LEU A 203 14.09 15.48 20.52
CA LEU A 203 15.24 15.45 21.43
C LEU A 203 16.07 16.76 21.37
N TRP A 204 16.29 17.27 20.15
CA TRP A 204 16.97 18.54 19.95
C TRP A 204 16.20 19.69 20.59
N MET A 205 14.89 19.75 20.43
CA MET A 205 14.01 20.77 20.98
C MET A 205 13.95 20.66 22.52
N ALA A 206 13.80 19.42 23.04
CA ALA A 206 13.81 19.16 24.48
C ALA A 206 15.13 19.61 25.12
N GLY A 207 16.29 19.28 24.52
CA GLY A 207 17.59 19.72 25.01
C GLY A 207 17.75 21.25 25.01
N ARG A 208 17.17 21.92 24.01
CA ARG A 208 17.24 23.38 23.87
C ARG A 208 16.30 24.12 24.80
N MET A 209 15.26 23.46 25.30
CA MET A 209 14.32 24.01 26.28
C MET A 209 14.65 23.60 27.71
N ALA A 210 15.02 22.35 27.94
CA ALA A 210 15.25 21.81 29.27
C ALA A 210 16.49 22.42 29.96
N ARG A 211 17.60 22.57 29.25
CA ARG A 211 18.85 23.11 29.83
C ARG A 211 18.73 24.54 30.34
N PRO A 212 18.21 25.50 29.56
CA PRO A 212 18.04 26.86 30.05
C PRO A 212 17.00 26.96 31.17
N MET A 213 15.96 26.12 31.14
CA MET A 213 14.98 26.04 32.24
C MET A 213 15.61 25.49 33.52
N ALA A 214 16.40 24.40 33.41
CA ALA A 214 17.14 23.86 34.55
C ALA A 214 18.10 24.89 35.14
N HIS A 215 18.78 25.68 34.29
CA HIS A 215 19.62 26.77 34.75
C HIS A 215 18.82 27.89 35.46
N ALA A 216 17.64 28.22 34.93
CA ALA A 216 16.76 29.20 35.60
C ALA A 216 16.27 28.70 36.97
N VAL A 217 15.98 27.38 37.07
CA VAL A 217 15.64 26.77 38.37
C VAL A 217 16.83 26.80 39.32
N ASP A 218 18.05 26.44 38.86
CA ASP A 218 19.28 26.51 39.70
C ASP A 218 19.55 27.91 40.20
N VAL A 219 19.44 28.92 39.34
CA VAL A 219 19.57 30.34 39.73
C VAL A 219 18.47 30.74 40.73
N ALA A 220 17.22 30.28 40.52
CA ALA A 220 16.11 30.52 41.45
C ALA A 220 16.37 29.90 42.82
N ASP A 221 16.85 28.65 42.85
CA ASP A 221 17.19 27.94 44.10
C ASP A 221 18.33 28.59 44.84
N ARG A 222 19.38 29.01 44.14
CA ARG A 222 20.50 29.76 44.75
C ARG A 222 20.04 31.13 45.29
N LEU A 223 19.19 31.80 44.50
CA LEU A 223 18.57 33.05 44.94
C LEU A 223 17.70 32.85 46.21
N ALA A 224 16.94 31.73 46.23
CA ALA A 224 16.11 31.35 47.37
C ALA A 224 16.95 31.00 48.63
N GLN A 225 18.18 30.48 48.44
CA GLN A 225 19.15 30.23 49.51
C GLN A 225 19.90 31.47 49.97
N GLY A 226 19.62 32.64 49.36
CA GLY A 226 20.27 33.89 49.72
C GLY A 226 21.62 34.17 49.03
N ASP A 227 22.02 33.29 48.07
CA ASP A 227 23.22 33.51 47.26
C ASP A 227 22.97 34.54 46.17
N LEU A 228 23.22 35.81 46.49
CA LEU A 228 23.13 36.93 45.54
C LEU A 228 24.39 37.10 44.66
N THR A 229 25.36 36.16 44.76
CA THR A 229 26.60 36.22 43.98
C THR A 229 26.54 35.38 42.71
N ALA A 230 25.47 34.62 42.52
CA ALA A 230 25.29 33.73 41.35
C ALA A 230 25.34 34.54 40.05
N HIS A 231 26.18 34.10 39.11
CA HIS A 231 26.25 34.71 37.78
C HIS A 231 25.08 34.24 36.91
N VAL A 232 24.18 35.16 36.56
CA VAL A 232 23.03 34.88 35.70
C VAL A 232 23.44 35.08 34.24
N ALA A 233 23.87 34.02 33.56
CA ALA A 233 24.15 34.05 32.12
C ALA A 233 22.83 33.97 31.32
N ALA A 234 22.51 34.99 30.55
CA ALA A 234 21.36 35.06 29.69
C ALA A 234 21.59 34.15 28.44
N ALA A 235 21.26 32.87 28.53
CA ALA A 235 21.38 31.91 27.45
C ALA A 235 20.07 31.18 27.22
N GLY A 236 19.70 30.90 25.96
CA GLY A 236 18.49 30.19 25.60
C GLY A 236 17.67 30.82 24.46
N ASN A 237 16.36 30.53 24.42
CA ASN A 237 15.42 31.22 23.52
C ASN A 237 15.01 32.61 24.07
N ASP A 238 14.32 33.40 23.24
CA ASP A 238 13.93 34.78 23.58
C ASP A 238 13.16 34.86 24.92
N GLU A 239 12.30 33.91 25.20
CA GLU A 239 11.49 33.85 26.42
C GLU A 239 12.34 33.48 27.65
N THR A 240 13.28 32.54 27.48
CA THR A 240 14.17 32.13 28.56
C THR A 240 15.22 33.19 28.85
N VAL A 241 15.73 33.86 27.83
CA VAL A 241 16.62 35.04 28.00
C VAL A 241 15.90 36.13 28.78
N ARG A 242 14.66 36.45 28.41
CA ARG A 242 13.85 37.46 29.15
C ARG A 242 13.58 37.05 30.60
N LEU A 243 13.38 35.76 30.86
CA LEU A 243 13.21 35.22 32.21
C LEU A 243 14.50 35.41 33.01
N LEU A 244 15.66 34.98 32.47
CA LEU A 244 16.94 35.10 33.09
C LEU A 244 17.35 36.58 33.32
N GLU A 245 17.08 37.46 32.35
CA GLU A 245 17.26 38.91 32.51
C GLU A 245 16.35 39.49 33.59
N ALA A 246 15.11 39.03 33.68
CA ALA A 246 14.21 39.44 34.75
C ALA A 246 14.72 38.97 36.12
N MET A 247 15.26 37.74 36.20
CA MET A 247 15.91 37.20 37.39
C MET A 247 17.20 37.95 37.73
N ALA A 248 18.04 38.33 36.75
CA ALA A 248 19.22 39.14 36.96
C ALA A 248 18.87 40.55 37.50
N ARG A 249 17.81 41.15 36.93
CA ARG A 249 17.26 42.41 37.46
C ARG A 249 16.73 42.24 38.88
N MET A 250 16.08 41.13 39.15
CA MET A 250 15.60 40.79 40.49
C MET A 250 16.76 40.63 41.47
N GLN A 251 17.80 39.87 41.07
CA GLN A 251 19.03 39.72 41.87
C GLN A 251 19.70 41.06 42.18
N ALA A 252 19.84 41.95 41.17
CA ALA A 252 20.41 43.28 41.35
C ALA A 252 19.59 44.17 42.35
N ASN A 253 18.24 44.08 42.20
CA ASN A 253 17.30 44.76 43.08
C ASN A 253 17.41 44.25 44.52
N PHE A 254 17.45 42.89 44.69
CA PHE A 254 17.63 42.27 46.00
C PHE A 254 18.99 42.68 46.66
N SER A 255 20.06 42.63 45.83
CA SER A 255 21.38 43.12 46.33
C SER A 255 21.33 44.60 46.77
N GLY A 256 20.57 45.43 46.07
CA GLY A 256 20.32 46.82 46.44
C GLY A 256 19.55 46.97 47.76
N ILE A 257 18.48 46.14 47.89
CA ILE A 257 17.63 46.09 49.08
C ILE A 257 18.43 45.62 50.29
N VAL A 258 19.20 44.52 50.16
CA VAL A 258 20.04 43.97 51.24
C VAL A 258 21.07 44.97 51.67
N ARG A 259 21.76 45.71 50.76
CA ARG A 259 22.68 46.78 51.08
C ARG A 259 22.00 47.99 51.75
N GLY A 260 20.77 48.30 51.33
CA GLY A 260 19.96 49.36 51.97
C GLY A 260 19.49 48.97 53.37
N VAL A 261 19.17 47.69 53.59
CA VAL A 261 18.75 47.16 54.91
C VAL A 261 19.92 47.10 55.92
N GLN A 262 21.13 46.76 55.44
CA GLN A 262 22.32 46.81 56.32
C GLN A 262 22.58 48.18 56.87
N GLY A 263 22.06 49.24 56.26
CA GLY A 263 22.17 50.61 56.71
C GLY A 263 21.12 51.10 57.73
N ASN A 264 20.03 50.37 57.87
CA ASN A 264 18.95 50.81 58.78
C ASN A 264 18.32 49.62 59.52
N ALA A 265 18.78 49.37 60.74
CA ALA A 265 18.37 48.25 61.57
C ALA A 265 16.85 48.19 61.88
N ASP A 266 16.15 49.32 61.83
CA ASP A 266 14.72 49.39 62.15
C ASP A 266 13.75 48.98 61.00
N GLN A 267 14.27 48.87 59.82
CA GLN A 267 13.43 48.41 58.65
C GLN A 267 13.49 46.92 58.41
N VAL A 268 14.35 46.16 59.08
CA VAL A 268 14.57 44.72 58.89
C VAL A 268 13.30 43.90 59.14
N ALA A 269 12.50 44.26 60.15
CA ALA A 269 11.27 43.55 60.48
C ALA A 269 10.20 43.66 59.35
N THR A 270 10.11 44.86 58.76
CA THR A 270 9.17 45.12 57.68
C THR A 270 9.63 44.41 56.38
N ALA A 271 10.91 44.42 56.08
CA ALA A 271 11.51 43.76 54.94
C ALA A 271 11.42 42.23 55.07
N SER A 272 11.58 41.65 56.24
CA SER A 272 11.44 40.22 56.51
C SER A 272 9.97 39.71 56.25
N ALA A 273 8.97 40.54 56.65
CA ALA A 273 7.58 40.25 56.40
C ALA A 273 7.26 40.27 54.88
N GLN A 274 7.87 41.21 54.16
CA GLN A 274 7.69 41.28 52.69
C GLN A 274 8.38 40.12 51.94
N ILE A 275 9.53 39.65 52.45
CA ILE A 275 10.25 38.49 51.89
C ILE A 275 9.44 37.20 52.12
N ALA A 276 8.79 37.03 53.29
CA ALA A 276 7.90 35.91 53.58
C ALA A 276 6.68 35.86 52.63
N GLN A 277 6.12 37.05 52.34
CA GLN A 277 4.99 37.16 51.39
C GLN A 277 5.41 36.81 49.94
N GLY A 278 6.60 37.25 49.53
CA GLY A 278 7.14 36.93 48.20
C GLY A 278 7.48 35.46 48.01
N ASN A 279 7.86 34.77 49.09
CA ASN A 279 8.12 33.35 49.07
C ASN A 279 6.82 32.50 48.92
N ASN A 280 5.72 32.98 49.53
CA ASN A 280 4.40 32.36 49.33
C ASN A 280 3.90 32.51 47.89
N ASP A 281 4.12 33.67 47.30
CA ASP A 281 3.75 33.91 45.88
C ASP A 281 4.60 33.07 44.93
N LEU A 282 5.88 32.90 45.25
CA LEU A 282 6.79 32.06 44.47
C LEU A 282 6.44 30.58 44.58
N SER A 283 6.03 30.10 45.76
CA SER A 283 5.55 28.73 45.99
C SER A 283 4.29 28.46 45.17
N GLN A 284 3.35 29.43 45.21
CA GLN A 284 2.09 29.31 44.45
C GLN A 284 2.30 29.29 42.92
N ARG A 285 3.28 30.07 42.44
CA ARG A 285 3.67 30.06 41.01
C ARG A 285 4.41 28.79 40.63
N THR A 286 5.18 28.21 41.57
CA THR A 286 5.89 26.95 41.35
C THR A 286 4.89 25.76 41.27
N GLU A 287 3.86 25.76 42.10
CA GLU A 287 2.76 24.77 42.02
C GLU A 287 1.95 24.91 40.72
N GLN A 288 1.67 26.15 40.29
CA GLN A 288 1.00 26.41 39.02
C GLN A 288 1.85 25.95 37.83
N GLN A 289 3.18 26.11 37.91
CA GLN A 289 4.07 25.68 36.88
C GLN A 289 4.27 24.15 36.85
N ALA A 290 4.25 23.50 38.02
CA ALA A 290 4.22 22.03 38.14
C ALA A 290 2.93 21.44 37.53
N SER A 291 1.77 22.08 37.80
CA SER A 291 0.49 21.71 37.20
C SER A 291 0.51 21.85 35.65
N ALA A 292 1.10 22.91 35.13
CA ALA A 292 1.24 23.09 33.67
C ALA A 292 2.20 22.06 33.02
N LEU A 293 3.20 21.60 33.77
CA LEU A 293 4.08 20.52 33.31
C LEU A 293 3.40 19.15 33.31
N GLU A 294 2.56 18.88 34.34
CA GLU A 294 1.74 17.66 34.37
C GLU A 294 0.72 17.61 33.21
N GLU A 295 0.11 18.77 32.91
CA GLU A 295 -0.82 18.89 31.77
C GLU A 295 -0.11 18.66 30.41
N THR A 296 1.12 19.18 30.30
CA THR A 296 1.97 18.97 29.12
C THR A 296 2.38 17.49 28.99
N ALA A 297 2.73 16.83 30.11
CA ALA A 297 3.07 15.43 30.14
C ALA A 297 1.87 14.53 29.76
N ALA A 298 0.68 14.85 30.29
CA ALA A 298 -0.56 14.14 29.93
C ALA A 298 -0.90 14.27 28.44
N SER A 299 -0.72 15.48 27.87
CA SER A 299 -0.92 15.72 26.44
C SER A 299 0.08 14.95 25.57
N MET A 300 1.33 14.80 26.05
CA MET A 300 2.35 13.99 25.36
C MET A 300 2.06 12.48 25.44
N GLU A 301 1.47 12.00 26.54
CA GLU A 301 1.00 10.62 26.67
C GLU A 301 -0.17 10.33 25.71
N GLU A 302 -1.11 11.28 25.57
CA GLU A 302 -2.23 11.19 24.66
C GLU A 302 -1.79 11.18 23.18
N LEU A 303 -0.83 12.04 22.84
CA LEU A 303 -0.17 12.04 21.53
C LEU A 303 0.56 10.70 21.27
N GLY A 304 1.27 10.18 22.26
CA GLY A 304 1.93 8.88 22.18
C GLY A 304 0.95 7.71 22.01
N SER A 305 -0.24 7.81 22.61
CA SER A 305 -1.34 6.86 22.44
C SER A 305 -1.92 6.92 21.02
N THR A 306 -2.17 8.12 20.53
CA THR A 306 -2.72 8.35 19.18
C THR A 306 -1.75 7.85 18.09
N VAL A 307 -0.45 8.08 18.26
CA VAL A 307 0.58 7.55 17.35
C VAL A 307 0.61 6.03 17.35
N ARG A 308 0.49 5.39 18.52
CA ARG A 308 0.39 3.92 18.64
C ARG A 308 -0.88 3.39 17.97
N GLN A 309 -2.01 4.03 18.20
CA GLN A 309 -3.28 3.67 17.57
C GLN A 309 -3.22 3.79 16.04
N ASN A 310 -2.59 4.84 15.53
CA ASN A 310 -2.38 4.99 14.08
C ASN A 310 -1.44 3.91 13.51
N ALA A 311 -0.41 3.53 14.23
CA ALA A 311 0.47 2.42 13.84
C ALA A 311 -0.28 1.06 13.83
N ASP A 312 -1.17 0.85 14.79
CA ASP A 312 -1.99 -0.37 14.85
C ASP A 312 -3.09 -0.38 13.77
N ASN A 313 -3.70 0.77 13.49
CA ASN A 313 -4.62 0.93 12.35
C ASN A 313 -3.92 0.65 11.00
N ALA A 314 -2.68 1.10 10.85
CA ALA A 314 -1.89 0.80 9.65
C ALA A 314 -1.56 -0.69 9.53
N LYS A 315 -1.27 -1.37 10.66
CA LYS A 315 -1.10 -2.84 10.69
C LYS A 315 -2.40 -3.59 10.35
N GLN A 316 -3.53 -3.13 10.89
CA GLN A 316 -4.84 -3.71 10.58
C GLN A 316 -5.21 -3.52 9.10
N ALA A 317 -4.97 -2.34 8.55
CA ALA A 317 -5.19 -2.08 7.12
C ALA A 317 -4.32 -3.00 6.24
N ASN A 318 -3.06 -3.20 6.63
CA ASN A 318 -2.16 -4.15 5.95
C ASN A 318 -2.65 -5.61 6.08
N GLN A 319 -3.17 -5.97 7.25
CA GLN A 319 -3.72 -7.31 7.49
C GLN A 319 -5.02 -7.54 6.73
N LEU A 320 -5.88 -6.52 6.66
CA LEU A 320 -7.11 -6.55 5.86
C LEU A 320 -6.81 -6.66 4.35
N ALA A 321 -5.81 -5.91 3.87
CA ALA A 321 -5.33 -6.01 2.49
C ALA A 321 -4.77 -7.40 2.17
N ARG A 322 -4.03 -8.00 3.10
CA ARG A 322 -3.54 -9.39 2.98
C ARG A 322 -4.68 -10.41 2.98
N SER A 323 -5.66 -10.22 3.87
CA SER A 323 -6.85 -11.10 3.92
C SER A 323 -7.68 -10.99 2.65
N ALA A 324 -7.88 -9.77 2.14
CA ALA A 324 -8.58 -9.53 0.87
C ALA A 324 -7.82 -10.17 -0.31
N SER A 325 -6.50 -10.08 -0.33
CA SER A 325 -5.66 -10.75 -1.32
C SER A 325 -5.76 -12.28 -1.22
N SER A 326 -5.75 -12.83 0.00
CA SER A 326 -5.91 -14.26 0.24
C SER A 326 -7.27 -14.78 -0.22
N VAL A 327 -8.35 -14.05 0.11
CA VAL A 327 -9.72 -14.38 -0.33
C VAL A 327 -9.86 -14.28 -1.84
N ALA A 328 -9.18 -13.30 -2.47
CA ALA A 328 -9.17 -13.18 -3.93
C ALA A 328 -8.43 -14.35 -4.61
N ILE A 329 -7.33 -14.81 -4.01
CA ILE A 329 -6.58 -15.99 -4.48
C ILE A 329 -7.43 -17.26 -4.29
N GLU A 330 -7.99 -17.45 -3.10
CA GLU A 330 -8.85 -18.61 -2.77
C GLU A 330 -10.14 -18.64 -3.62
N GLY A 331 -10.73 -17.46 -3.87
CA GLY A 331 -11.83 -17.31 -4.82
C GLY A 331 -11.42 -17.67 -6.25
N GLY A 332 -10.21 -17.28 -6.65
CA GLY A 332 -9.63 -17.67 -7.93
C GLY A 332 -9.44 -19.19 -8.07
N ASP A 333 -8.93 -19.81 -7.00
CA ASP A 333 -8.73 -21.27 -6.94
C ASP A 333 -10.07 -22.04 -6.97
N VAL A 334 -11.09 -21.55 -6.26
CA VAL A 334 -12.44 -22.11 -6.27
C VAL A 334 -13.07 -21.98 -7.67
N VAL A 335 -12.92 -20.84 -8.33
CA VAL A 335 -13.41 -20.64 -9.70
C VAL A 335 -12.65 -21.54 -10.67
N ALA A 336 -11.33 -21.69 -10.52
CA ALA A 336 -10.54 -22.64 -11.32
C ALA A 336 -11.02 -24.08 -11.13
N GLN A 337 -11.31 -24.47 -9.87
CA GLN A 337 -11.81 -25.81 -9.53
C GLN A 337 -13.23 -26.06 -10.05
N VAL A 338 -14.09 -25.04 -10.08
CA VAL A 338 -15.44 -25.11 -10.69
C VAL A 338 -15.34 -25.26 -12.22
N VAL A 339 -14.40 -24.56 -12.85
CA VAL A 339 -14.14 -24.66 -14.30
C VAL A 339 -13.59 -26.05 -14.66
N GLU A 340 -12.77 -26.65 -13.79
CA GLU A 340 -12.22 -28.01 -14.01
C GLU A 340 -13.27 -29.12 -13.82
N THR A 341 -14.36 -28.81 -13.08
CA THR A 341 -15.47 -29.76 -12.83
C THR A 341 -16.66 -29.60 -13.78
N MET A 342 -16.68 -28.58 -14.62
CA MET A 342 -17.64 -28.36 -15.71
C MET A 342 -17.09 -28.86 -17.04
#